data_323574ac9a34c30f9f956edcb62f497b
#
_entry.id   323574ac9a34c30f9f956edcb62f497b
#
_cell.length_a   1.000
_cell.length_b   1.000
_cell.length_c   1.000
_cell.angle_alpha   90.00
_cell.angle_beta   90.00
_cell.angle_gamma   90.00
#
_symmetry.space_group_name_H-M   'P 1'
#
loop_
_entity.id
_entity.type
_entity.pdbx_description
1 polymer ?
#
loop_
_entity_poly.entity_id
_entity_poly.type
_entity_poly.pdbx_seq_one_letter_code
_entity_poly.pdbx_strand_id
1 'polypeptide(L)'
;MTTPHPTTAPREIVLHRRYATSTEDVWAAFTESERLARWIGHYTGRGRPGGTVEFTVTGELDAGGGVAEPVTVTIHECAPPHRLVVDVPEYGTDGARSWWVAVDIAPDGDGAALTFTQRPVDGPSTAEMTAGWNWYLDRLGAVLHDTPLPDWSDYAS
;
A
#
# COMPACT_ATOMS: atom_id res chain seq x y z
N MET A 1 -21.04 34.98 -12.05
CA MET A 1 -21.16 33.98 -11.01
C MET A 1 -19.98 33.05 -11.08
N THR A 2 -19.17 33.09 -10.09
CA THR A 2 -18.01 32.23 -10.01
C THR A 2 -18.47 30.85 -9.60
N THR A 3 -18.35 29.92 -10.50
CA THR A 3 -18.42 28.53 -10.11
C THR A 3 -17.37 28.31 -9.04
N PRO A 4 -17.75 27.85 -7.85
CA PRO A 4 -16.74 27.51 -6.88
C PRO A 4 -15.81 26.51 -7.53
N HIS A 5 -14.56 26.88 -7.67
CA HIS A 5 -13.56 25.90 -7.97
C HIS A 5 -13.71 24.82 -6.93
N PRO A 6 -13.86 23.58 -7.34
CA PRO A 6 -13.71 22.53 -6.37
C PRO A 6 -12.39 22.82 -5.72
N THR A 7 -12.43 23.11 -4.45
CA THR A 7 -11.24 23.10 -3.64
C THR A 7 -10.55 21.82 -4.05
N THR A 8 -9.40 21.97 -4.65
CA THR A 8 -8.60 20.84 -5.03
C THR A 8 -8.16 20.13 -3.77
N ALA A 9 -9.12 19.40 -3.18
CA ALA A 9 -8.74 18.34 -2.28
C ALA A 9 -7.85 17.42 -3.11
N PRO A 10 -6.65 17.10 -2.64
CA PRO A 10 -5.78 16.18 -3.37
C PRO A 10 -6.62 14.95 -3.70
N ARG A 11 -6.58 14.54 -4.95
CA ARG A 11 -7.22 13.29 -5.33
C ARG A 11 -6.59 12.19 -4.52
N GLU A 12 -7.41 11.28 -4.07
CA GLU A 12 -6.93 10.15 -3.29
C GLU A 12 -7.52 8.85 -3.82
N ILE A 13 -6.78 7.79 -3.59
CA ILE A 13 -7.25 6.43 -3.82
C ILE A 13 -7.67 5.90 -2.45
N VAL A 14 -8.91 5.45 -2.32
CA VAL A 14 -9.40 4.80 -1.11
C VAL A 14 -9.94 3.43 -1.50
N LEU A 15 -9.35 2.38 -0.97
CA LEU A 15 -9.73 1.01 -1.25
C LEU A 15 -10.09 0.30 0.03
N HIS A 16 -11.11 -0.56 -0.03
CA HIS A 16 -11.57 -1.33 1.10
C HIS A 16 -11.44 -2.81 0.83
N ARG A 17 -11.01 -3.57 1.84
CA ARG A 17 -10.94 -5.02 1.77
C ARG A 17 -11.41 -5.62 3.08
N ARG A 18 -11.93 -6.82 3.00
CA ARG A 18 -12.19 -7.64 4.16
C ARG A 18 -11.43 -8.94 4.02
N TYR A 19 -10.68 -9.29 5.05
CA TYR A 19 -9.92 -10.53 5.07
C TYR A 19 -10.46 -11.43 6.19
N ALA A 20 -10.57 -12.73 5.91
CA ALA A 20 -11.10 -13.70 6.86
C ALA A 20 -10.01 -14.17 7.83
N THR A 21 -9.40 -13.21 8.53
CA THR A 21 -8.35 -13.47 9.50
C THR A 21 -8.33 -12.34 10.55
N SER A 22 -7.48 -12.45 11.55
CA SER A 22 -7.42 -11.47 12.64
C SER A 22 -6.76 -10.16 12.20
N THR A 23 -7.05 -9.08 12.95
CA THR A 23 -6.38 -7.80 12.73
C THR A 23 -4.87 -7.92 12.91
N GLU A 24 -4.44 -8.72 13.87
CA GLU A 24 -3.02 -8.95 14.14
C GLU A 24 -2.32 -9.63 12.97
N ASP A 25 -3.01 -10.56 12.30
CA ASP A 25 -2.45 -11.26 11.15
C ASP A 25 -2.29 -10.31 9.96
N VAL A 26 -3.29 -9.47 9.70
CA VAL A 26 -3.20 -8.45 8.65
C VAL A 26 -2.08 -7.45 8.99
N TRP A 27 -2.00 -7.00 10.22
CA TRP A 27 -0.96 -6.09 10.68
C TRP A 27 0.44 -6.68 10.46
N ALA A 28 0.63 -7.93 10.83
CA ALA A 28 1.91 -8.61 10.65
C ALA A 28 2.31 -8.70 9.17
N ALA A 29 1.34 -8.88 8.27
CA ALA A 29 1.60 -8.92 6.83
C ALA A 29 2.10 -7.59 6.28
N PHE A 30 1.78 -6.47 6.92
CA PHE A 30 2.29 -5.15 6.57
C PHE A 30 3.60 -4.78 7.27
N THR A 31 3.86 -5.33 8.45
CA THR A 31 4.94 -4.84 9.31
C THR A 31 6.10 -5.80 9.49
N GLU A 32 5.91 -7.09 9.25
CA GLU A 32 7.01 -8.06 9.25
C GLU A 32 7.58 -8.17 7.85
N SER A 33 8.86 -7.85 7.70
CA SER A 33 9.50 -7.79 6.37
C SER A 33 9.36 -9.09 5.58
N GLU A 34 9.51 -10.25 6.23
CA GLU A 34 9.34 -11.53 5.56
C GLU A 34 7.92 -11.75 5.04
N ARG A 35 6.93 -11.32 5.80
CA ARG A 35 5.52 -11.46 5.40
C ARG A 35 5.16 -10.45 4.33
N LEU A 36 5.65 -9.22 4.46
CA LEU A 36 5.47 -8.18 3.46
C LEU A 36 6.05 -8.61 2.10
N ALA A 37 7.18 -9.30 2.13
CA ALA A 37 7.86 -9.77 0.93
C ALA A 37 7.05 -10.80 0.13
N ARG A 38 6.06 -11.43 0.75
CA ARG A 38 5.23 -12.42 0.07
C ARG A 38 4.23 -11.79 -0.90
N TRP A 39 3.94 -10.50 -0.74
CA TRP A 39 2.91 -9.88 -1.58
C TRP A 39 3.31 -8.54 -2.21
N ILE A 40 4.24 -7.78 -1.65
CA ILE A 40 4.62 -6.49 -2.23
C ILE A 40 6.11 -6.21 -2.25
N GLY A 41 6.83 -6.49 -1.18
CA GLY A 41 8.25 -6.19 -1.11
C GLY A 41 8.79 -6.38 0.30
N HIS A 42 10.04 -6.00 0.51
CA HIS A 42 10.69 -6.15 1.81
C HIS A 42 11.31 -4.83 2.25
N TYR A 43 11.62 -4.73 3.54
CA TYR A 43 12.31 -3.56 4.05
C TYR A 43 13.41 -3.94 5.04
N THR A 44 14.33 -3.01 5.23
CA THR A 44 15.37 -3.10 6.26
C THR A 44 15.27 -1.87 7.17
N GLY A 45 15.68 -2.04 8.42
CA GLY A 45 15.59 -0.99 9.41
C GLY A 45 14.53 -1.28 10.46
N ARG A 46 14.45 -0.42 11.47
CA ARG A 46 13.46 -0.54 12.52
C ARG A 46 12.31 0.43 12.27
N GLY A 47 11.11 -0.12 12.04
CA GLY A 47 9.92 0.68 11.87
C GLY A 47 9.44 1.22 13.21
N ARG A 48 9.51 2.55 13.37
CA ARG A 48 8.97 3.25 14.54
C ARG A 48 8.49 4.63 14.10
N PRO A 49 7.53 5.22 14.82
CA PRO A 49 7.06 6.56 14.47
C PRO A 49 8.23 7.56 14.47
N GLY A 50 8.27 8.37 13.41
CA GLY A 50 9.36 9.34 13.21
C GLY A 50 10.62 8.76 12.61
N GLY A 51 10.70 7.44 12.43
CA GLY A 51 11.86 6.78 11.83
C GLY A 51 11.66 6.49 10.35
N THR A 52 12.69 5.91 9.76
CA THR A 52 12.69 5.52 8.35
C THR A 52 13.09 4.07 8.18
N VAL A 53 12.61 3.47 7.09
CA VAL A 53 13.05 2.14 6.65
C VAL A 53 13.39 2.21 5.17
N GLU A 54 14.27 1.32 4.71
CA GLU A 54 14.57 1.17 3.30
C GLU A 54 13.67 0.07 2.73
N PHE A 55 12.81 0.43 1.80
CA PHE A 55 11.81 -0.46 1.22
C PHE A 55 12.12 -0.76 -0.25
N THR A 56 12.06 -2.03 -0.61
CA THR A 56 12.27 -2.49 -1.98
C THR A 56 11.01 -3.21 -2.46
N VAL A 57 10.38 -2.69 -3.50
CA VAL A 57 9.24 -3.34 -4.14
C VAL A 57 9.75 -4.53 -4.95
N THR A 58 9.17 -5.70 -4.75
CA THR A 58 9.51 -6.91 -5.50
C THR A 58 8.34 -7.44 -6.33
N GLY A 59 7.12 -7.03 -6.02
CA GLY A 59 5.94 -7.47 -6.75
C GLY A 59 5.96 -7.12 -8.22
N GLU A 60 6.63 -6.02 -8.60
CA GLU A 60 6.73 -5.61 -9.99
C GLU A 60 7.44 -6.65 -10.87
N LEU A 61 8.35 -7.43 -10.28
CA LEU A 61 9.01 -8.52 -11.00
C LEU A 61 8.00 -9.56 -11.47
N ASP A 62 7.00 -9.85 -10.65
CA ASP A 62 5.95 -10.82 -10.99
C ASP A 62 5.04 -10.31 -12.09
N ALA A 63 4.97 -8.98 -12.27
CA ALA A 63 4.21 -8.35 -13.33
C ALA A 63 5.04 -8.17 -14.61
N GLY A 64 6.29 -8.63 -14.62
CA GLY A 64 7.19 -8.48 -15.75
C GLY A 64 7.95 -7.16 -15.78
N GLY A 65 7.90 -6.39 -14.70
CA GLY A 65 8.64 -5.15 -14.56
C GLY A 65 10.10 -5.36 -14.20
N GLY A 66 10.86 -4.27 -14.17
CA GLY A 66 12.26 -4.31 -13.78
C GLY A 66 12.46 -4.36 -12.27
N VAL A 67 13.72 -4.50 -11.86
CA VAL A 67 14.09 -4.45 -10.46
C VAL A 67 13.97 -3.01 -9.96
N ALA A 68 13.25 -2.82 -8.85
CA ALA A 68 13.10 -1.50 -8.24
C ALA A 68 14.28 -1.19 -7.33
N GLU A 69 14.71 0.06 -7.34
CA GLU A 69 15.69 0.55 -6.37
C GLU A 69 15.03 0.72 -5.00
N PRO A 70 15.79 0.52 -3.91
CA PRO A 70 15.25 0.79 -2.58
C PRO A 70 14.87 2.25 -2.43
N VAL A 71 13.79 2.52 -1.72
CA VAL A 71 13.38 3.89 -1.37
C VAL A 71 13.29 4.04 0.13
N THR A 72 13.55 5.25 0.62
CA THR A 72 13.45 5.56 2.03
C THR A 72 12.02 5.92 2.37
N VAL A 73 11.37 5.09 3.17
CA VAL A 73 9.99 5.30 3.62
C VAL A 73 10.02 5.90 5.01
N THR A 74 9.32 7.01 5.21
CA THR A 74 9.20 7.66 6.52
C THR A 74 7.93 7.19 7.21
N ILE A 75 8.05 6.78 8.46
CA ILE A 75 6.91 6.32 9.25
C ILE A 75 6.40 7.47 10.09
N HIS A 76 5.18 7.92 9.84
CA HIS A 76 4.54 9.00 10.59
C HIS A 76 3.78 8.49 11.79
N GLU A 77 3.10 7.36 11.64
CA GLU A 77 2.25 6.81 12.67
C GLU A 77 2.30 5.29 12.62
N CYS A 78 2.44 4.67 13.77
CA CYS A 78 2.44 3.21 13.87
C CYS A 78 1.74 2.84 15.19
N ALA A 79 0.47 2.47 15.06
CA ALA A 79 -0.39 2.10 16.19
C ALA A 79 -0.90 0.66 16.01
N PRO A 80 -0.10 -0.33 16.44
CA PRO A 80 -0.48 -1.73 16.27
C PRO A 80 -1.78 -2.09 17.00
N PRO A 81 -2.61 -2.92 16.45
CA PRO A 81 -2.60 -3.43 15.08
C PRO A 81 -3.56 -2.66 14.16
N HIS A 82 -3.77 -1.37 14.41
CA HIS A 82 -4.88 -0.60 13.85
C HIS A 82 -4.50 0.41 12.78
N ARG A 83 -3.34 1.05 12.89
CA ARG A 83 -3.05 2.15 11.97
C ARG A 83 -1.56 2.30 11.68
N LEU A 84 -1.26 2.37 10.39
CA LEU A 84 0.08 2.66 9.89
C LEU A 84 -0.02 3.79 8.88
N VAL A 85 0.77 4.85 9.09
CA VAL A 85 0.86 5.98 8.15
C VAL A 85 2.30 6.18 7.75
N VAL A 86 2.55 6.19 6.46
CA VAL A 86 3.91 6.33 5.93
C VAL A 86 3.94 7.31 4.76
N ASP A 87 5.10 7.91 4.51
CA ASP A 87 5.41 8.61 3.28
C ASP A 87 6.30 7.72 2.42
N VAL A 88 5.89 7.50 1.18
CA VAL A 88 6.61 6.67 0.22
C VAL A 88 7.06 7.57 -0.94
N PRO A 89 8.37 7.71 -1.20
CA PRO A 89 8.82 8.49 -2.35
C PRO A 89 8.30 7.90 -3.65
N GLU A 90 7.85 8.77 -4.56
CA GLU A 90 7.42 8.34 -5.87
C GLU A 90 8.64 7.99 -6.72
N TYR A 91 8.59 6.83 -7.36
CA TYR A 91 9.68 6.38 -8.22
C TYR A 91 9.88 7.33 -9.40
N GLY A 92 11.14 7.55 -9.76
CA GLY A 92 11.49 8.37 -10.92
C GLY A 92 11.47 9.87 -10.68
N THR A 93 11.24 10.30 -9.45
CA THR A 93 11.19 11.72 -9.12
C THR A 93 12.35 12.20 -8.25
N ASP A 94 13.31 11.34 -7.94
CA ASP A 94 14.46 11.61 -7.06
C ASP A 94 14.03 12.16 -5.69
N GLY A 95 12.89 11.69 -5.19
CA GLY A 95 12.35 12.14 -3.91
C GLY A 95 11.65 13.50 -3.95
N ALA A 96 11.47 14.08 -5.16
CA ALA A 96 10.77 15.36 -5.30
C ALA A 96 9.28 15.25 -4.97
N ARG A 97 8.71 14.06 -5.09
CA ARG A 97 7.31 13.78 -4.76
C ARG A 97 7.24 12.55 -3.88
N SER A 98 6.27 12.55 -2.98
CA SER A 98 6.00 11.40 -2.14
C SER A 98 4.50 11.21 -1.99
N TRP A 99 4.12 9.98 -1.64
CA TRP A 99 2.73 9.62 -1.38
C TRP A 99 2.54 9.44 0.12
N TRP A 100 1.49 10.06 0.65
CA TRP A 100 1.01 9.76 1.98
C TRP A 100 0.13 8.52 1.88
N VAL A 101 0.50 7.47 2.60
CA VAL A 101 -0.20 6.18 2.57
C VAL A 101 -0.65 5.84 3.98
N ALA A 102 -1.93 5.56 4.13
CA ALA A 102 -2.49 5.14 5.40
C ALA A 102 -3.15 3.77 5.26
N VAL A 103 -2.89 2.91 6.23
CA VAL A 103 -3.52 1.61 6.35
C VAL A 103 -4.26 1.59 7.68
N ASP A 104 -5.58 1.44 7.62
CA ASP A 104 -6.42 1.33 8.80
C ASP A 104 -7.02 -0.07 8.85
N ILE A 105 -6.89 -0.74 9.99
CA ILE A 105 -7.35 -2.11 10.18
C ILE A 105 -8.26 -2.15 11.40
N ALA A 106 -9.47 -2.67 11.21
CA ALA A 106 -10.47 -2.80 12.27
C ALA A 106 -11.04 -4.21 12.32
N PRO A 107 -11.41 -4.70 13.51
CA PRO A 107 -12.13 -5.96 13.59
C PRO A 107 -13.46 -5.88 12.84
N ASP A 108 -13.82 -6.95 12.16
CA ASP A 108 -15.08 -7.02 11.44
C ASP A 108 -15.62 -8.45 11.53
N GLY A 109 -16.46 -8.71 12.55
CA GLY A 109 -16.91 -10.05 12.84
C GLY A 109 -15.73 -10.99 13.12
N ASP A 110 -15.63 -12.06 12.37
CA ASP A 110 -14.51 -13.02 12.47
C ASP A 110 -13.29 -12.59 11.67
N GLY A 111 -13.38 -11.47 10.98
CA GLY A 111 -12.33 -11.02 10.09
C GLY A 111 -11.80 -9.65 10.44
N ALA A 112 -11.09 -9.07 9.48
CA ALA A 112 -10.53 -7.74 9.58
C ALA A 112 -10.94 -6.91 8.38
N ALA A 113 -11.37 -5.67 8.63
CA ALA A 113 -11.65 -4.69 7.58
C ALA A 113 -10.44 -3.79 7.41
N LEU A 114 -10.00 -3.64 6.18
CA LEU A 114 -8.85 -2.81 5.83
C LEU A 114 -9.32 -1.64 4.98
N THR A 115 -8.88 -0.43 5.33
CA THR A 115 -9.02 0.75 4.50
C THR A 115 -7.62 1.22 4.12
N PHE A 116 -7.37 1.27 2.82
CA PHE A 116 -6.11 1.73 2.25
C PHE A 116 -6.33 3.09 1.60
N THR A 117 -5.50 4.08 1.94
CA THR A 117 -5.59 5.42 1.36
C THR A 117 -4.24 5.85 0.85
N GLN A 118 -4.19 6.37 -0.37
CA GLN A 118 -3.00 7.00 -0.94
C GLN A 118 -3.34 8.38 -1.50
N ARG A 119 -2.52 9.38 -1.21
CA ARG A 119 -2.67 10.73 -1.76
C ARG A 119 -1.33 11.48 -1.78
N PRO A 120 -1.15 12.47 -2.65
CA PRO A 120 -2.05 12.85 -3.75
C PRO A 120 -1.93 11.88 -4.91
N VAL A 121 -2.95 11.86 -5.76
CA VAL A 121 -2.93 11.10 -7.00
C VAL A 121 -3.34 12.04 -8.12
N ASP A 122 -2.52 12.10 -9.18
CA ASP A 122 -2.69 13.05 -10.25
C ASP A 122 -3.08 12.40 -11.57
N GLY A 123 -4.09 12.96 -12.21
CA GLY A 123 -4.37 12.82 -13.62
C GLY A 123 -4.53 11.40 -14.17
N PRO A 124 -4.00 11.15 -15.36
CA PRO A 124 -4.24 9.88 -16.08
C PRO A 124 -3.67 8.65 -15.39
N SER A 125 -2.65 8.82 -14.55
CA SER A 125 -2.04 7.69 -13.84
C SER A 125 -2.91 7.14 -12.71
N THR A 126 -4.01 7.82 -12.35
CA THR A 126 -4.88 7.39 -11.26
C THR A 126 -5.44 5.99 -11.49
N ALA A 127 -5.88 5.69 -12.72
CA ALA A 127 -6.44 4.38 -13.06
C ALA A 127 -5.38 3.28 -12.96
N GLU A 128 -4.17 3.55 -13.41
CA GLU A 128 -3.07 2.58 -13.33
C GLU A 128 -2.66 2.33 -11.89
N MET A 129 -2.57 3.37 -11.08
CA MET A 129 -2.25 3.23 -9.66
C MET A 129 -3.33 2.47 -8.92
N THR A 130 -4.59 2.74 -9.23
CA THR A 130 -5.72 2.03 -8.62
C THR A 130 -5.66 0.54 -8.97
N ALA A 131 -5.41 0.21 -10.23
CA ALA A 131 -5.25 -1.17 -10.67
C ALA A 131 -4.08 -1.85 -9.94
N GLY A 132 -2.95 -1.16 -9.80
CA GLY A 132 -1.79 -1.67 -9.10
C GLY A 132 -2.08 -1.98 -7.64
N TRP A 133 -2.73 -1.06 -6.92
CA TRP A 133 -3.07 -1.29 -5.53
C TRP A 133 -4.14 -2.37 -5.34
N ASN A 134 -5.11 -2.46 -6.24
CA ASN A 134 -6.07 -3.57 -6.22
C ASN A 134 -5.35 -4.90 -6.35
N TRP A 135 -4.41 -4.99 -7.26
CA TRP A 135 -3.60 -6.20 -7.44
C TRP A 135 -2.82 -6.55 -6.19
N TYR A 136 -2.13 -5.57 -5.60
CA TYR A 136 -1.36 -5.82 -4.37
C TYR A 136 -2.25 -6.24 -3.19
N LEU A 137 -3.39 -5.58 -3.00
CA LEU A 137 -4.29 -5.92 -1.90
C LEU A 137 -4.93 -7.29 -2.11
N ASP A 138 -5.16 -7.70 -3.35
CA ASP A 138 -5.64 -9.04 -3.65
C ASP A 138 -4.52 -10.08 -3.49
N ARG A 139 -3.27 -9.72 -3.78
CA ARG A 139 -2.11 -10.56 -3.47
C ARG A 139 -1.99 -10.77 -1.96
N LEU A 140 -2.21 -9.72 -1.18
CA LEU A 140 -2.24 -9.82 0.27
C LEU A 140 -3.31 -10.82 0.72
N GLY A 141 -4.52 -10.72 0.19
CA GLY A 141 -5.59 -11.66 0.48
C GLY A 141 -5.22 -13.10 0.15
N ALA A 142 -4.57 -13.31 -1.00
CA ALA A 142 -4.13 -14.64 -1.41
C ALA A 142 -3.11 -15.22 -0.42
N VAL A 143 -2.16 -14.40 0.03
CA VAL A 143 -1.17 -14.84 1.03
C VAL A 143 -1.84 -15.15 2.37
N LEU A 144 -2.77 -14.30 2.81
CA LEU A 144 -3.47 -14.51 4.09
C LEU A 144 -4.37 -15.74 4.08
N HIS A 145 -4.93 -16.07 2.93
CA HIS A 145 -5.88 -17.18 2.78
C HIS A 145 -5.25 -18.43 2.17
N ASP A 146 -3.95 -18.40 1.89
CA ASP A 146 -3.21 -19.50 1.27
C ASP A 146 -3.84 -19.95 -0.05
N THR A 147 -4.13 -18.99 -0.90
CA THR A 147 -4.68 -19.20 -2.24
C THR A 147 -3.67 -18.73 -3.30
N PRO A 148 -3.83 -19.15 -4.57
CA PRO A 148 -2.92 -18.71 -5.63
C PRO A 148 -2.90 -17.20 -5.79
N LEU A 149 -1.72 -16.63 -6.04
CA LEU A 149 -1.57 -15.21 -6.29
C LEU A 149 -2.28 -14.81 -7.59
N PRO A 150 -3.01 -13.70 -7.60
CA PRO A 150 -3.64 -13.22 -8.84
C PRO A 150 -2.58 -12.77 -9.84
N ASP A 151 -2.91 -12.92 -11.13
CA ASP A 151 -2.03 -12.52 -12.22
C ASP A 151 -2.24 -11.04 -12.54
N TRP A 152 -1.15 -10.31 -12.72
CA TRP A 152 -1.22 -8.89 -13.08
C TRP A 152 -2.04 -8.66 -14.36
N SER A 153 -1.99 -9.57 -15.31
CA SER A 153 -2.73 -9.44 -16.58
C SER A 153 -4.24 -9.29 -16.39
N ASP A 154 -4.77 -9.74 -15.25
CA ASP A 154 -6.20 -9.57 -14.95
C ASP A 154 -6.55 -8.14 -14.54
N TYR A 155 -5.56 -7.31 -14.23
CA TYR A 155 -5.74 -5.93 -13.75
C TYR A 155 -5.29 -4.90 -14.77
N ALA A 156 -4.32 -5.26 -15.57
CA ALA A 156 -3.82 -4.39 -16.64
C ALA A 156 -4.83 -4.39 -17.79
N SER A 157 -5.25 -3.22 -18.20
CA SER A 157 -6.17 -3.07 -19.32
C SER A 157 -5.45 -2.59 -20.58
#